data_77c20829254a232f39a69f7093fa1f35
#
_entry.id   77c20829254a232f39a69f7093fa1f35
#
_cell.length_a   1.000
_cell.length_b   1.000
_cell.length_c   1.000
_cell.angle_alpha   90.00
_cell.angle_beta   90.00
_cell.angle_gamma   90.00
#
_symmetry.space_group_name_H-M   'P 1'
#
loop_
_entity.id
_entity.type
_entity.pdbx_description
1 polymer ?
#
loop_
_entity_poly.entity_id
_entity_poly.type
_entity_poly.pdbx_seq_one_letter_code
_entity_poly.pdbx_strand_id
1 'polypeptide(L)'
;MPFVIDRELCVACGSCIGNCPNSAIVRTGEQVVITGMCSDCGTCIHYCTMGAIGKGKDKADFNTKTLARALTEKLSLKKNIVAMKYASKPPAEVTMEKGPHFWCGICGDIFDGDSSAVFFTPKASSCGGCANIGIGGIKANKEEFEAALNGQVLGEGNLYARKDLLAKGRSIFPQYPRVSGGVTIGPLEQVSMPDLIIFPLNGKQMCMVSTAYGFETGEVIFGYAGKSTCLMSISFPYVENRPVFNAGDYGGRTFMRLNDEEFVVCFPFRLVPGLVKNLDRTVFSRE
;
A
#
# COMPACT_ATOMS: atom_id res chain seq x y z
N MET A 1 11.95 16.03 7.40
CA MET A 1 10.88 16.28 6.42
C MET A 1 11.23 15.52 5.18
N PRO A 2 10.33 14.67 4.67
CA PRO A 2 10.63 13.88 3.49
C PRO A 2 10.87 14.78 2.27
N PHE A 3 11.77 14.34 1.40
CA PHE A 3 11.96 14.99 0.12
C PHE A 3 10.78 14.67 -0.80
N VAL A 4 10.40 15.66 -1.60
CA VAL A 4 9.34 15.56 -2.61
C VAL A 4 9.89 15.96 -3.97
N ILE A 5 9.26 15.43 -5.02
CA ILE A 5 9.55 15.82 -6.40
C ILE A 5 8.42 16.75 -6.85
N ASP A 6 8.79 17.97 -7.22
CA ASP A 6 7.91 18.90 -7.89
C ASP A 6 7.63 18.40 -9.32
N ARG A 7 6.38 18.09 -9.60
CA ARG A 7 5.97 17.50 -10.87
C ARG A 7 5.99 18.48 -12.03
N GLU A 8 5.85 19.77 -11.76
CA GLU A 8 5.90 20.81 -12.78
C GLU A 8 7.34 21.04 -13.27
N LEU A 9 8.31 20.84 -12.37
CA LEU A 9 9.73 20.99 -12.69
C LEU A 9 10.39 19.68 -13.14
N CYS A 10 9.82 18.52 -12.79
CA CYS A 10 10.42 17.22 -13.06
C CYS A 10 10.22 16.78 -14.50
N VAL A 11 11.28 16.72 -15.28
CA VAL A 11 11.32 16.20 -16.65
C VAL A 11 11.56 14.69 -16.72
N ALA A 12 11.43 13.98 -15.61
CA ALA A 12 11.59 12.54 -15.48
C ALA A 12 12.90 11.97 -16.10
N CYS A 13 14.00 12.73 -16.08
CA CYS A 13 15.28 12.30 -16.64
C CYS A 13 15.89 11.07 -15.94
N GLY A 14 15.54 10.81 -14.67
CA GLY A 14 16.00 9.66 -13.91
C GLY A 14 17.36 9.79 -13.23
N SER A 15 18.07 10.92 -13.36
CA SER A 15 19.39 11.12 -12.74
C SER A 15 19.40 10.89 -11.22
N CYS A 16 18.31 11.17 -10.54
CA CYS A 16 18.17 10.94 -9.10
C CYS A 16 18.00 9.45 -8.74
N ILE A 17 17.52 8.61 -9.64
CA ILE A 17 17.23 7.19 -9.39
C ILE A 17 18.53 6.44 -9.09
N GLY A 18 19.50 6.51 -10.02
CA GLY A 18 20.77 5.79 -9.91
C GLY A 18 21.67 6.28 -8.78
N ASN A 19 21.41 7.48 -8.27
CA ASN A 19 22.23 8.13 -7.22
C ASN A 19 21.58 8.09 -5.83
N CYS A 20 20.43 7.41 -5.68
CA CYS A 20 19.80 7.21 -4.37
C CYS A 20 20.45 6.05 -3.62
N PRO A 21 21.17 6.28 -2.49
CA PRO A 21 21.86 5.22 -1.76
C PRO A 21 20.91 4.17 -1.19
N ASN A 22 19.64 4.52 -0.98
CA ASN A 22 18.63 3.61 -0.45
C ASN A 22 17.71 3.06 -1.53
N SER A 23 18.00 3.29 -2.82
CA SER A 23 17.12 2.91 -3.93
C SER A 23 15.66 3.37 -3.73
N ALA A 24 15.49 4.50 -3.04
CA ALA A 24 14.18 5.04 -2.65
C ALA A 24 13.51 5.85 -3.78
N ILE A 25 14.16 6.02 -4.91
CA ILE A 25 13.61 6.76 -6.05
C ILE A 25 13.44 5.79 -7.20
N VAL A 26 12.22 5.71 -7.72
CA VAL A 26 11.87 4.77 -8.79
C VAL A 26 11.15 5.48 -9.91
N ARG A 27 11.19 4.89 -11.11
CA ARG A 27 10.37 5.33 -12.24
C ARG A 27 9.07 4.55 -12.25
N THR A 28 7.96 5.25 -12.35
CA THR A 28 6.62 4.67 -12.44
C THR A 28 5.94 5.27 -13.68
N GLY A 29 5.89 4.50 -14.74
CA GLY A 29 5.46 5.01 -16.04
C GLY A 29 6.35 6.18 -16.51
N GLU A 30 5.76 7.31 -16.81
CA GLU A 30 6.46 8.54 -17.22
C GLU A 30 6.94 9.40 -16.03
N GLN A 31 6.71 8.98 -14.80
CA GLN A 31 7.02 9.76 -13.61
C GLN A 31 8.17 9.16 -12.81
N VAL A 32 8.88 10.02 -12.08
CA VAL A 32 9.85 9.63 -11.07
C VAL A 32 9.24 9.94 -9.70
N VAL A 33 9.33 8.98 -8.78
CA VAL A 33 8.71 9.09 -7.45
C VAL A 33 9.69 8.70 -6.36
N ILE A 34 9.57 9.35 -5.19
CA ILE A 34 10.30 8.98 -3.98
C ILE A 34 9.39 8.08 -3.14
N THR A 35 9.90 6.89 -2.81
CA THR A 35 9.18 5.90 -2.00
C THR A 35 9.42 6.11 -0.51
N GLY A 36 8.72 5.36 0.35
CA GLY A 36 8.94 5.34 1.80
C GLY A 36 10.34 4.87 2.24
N MET A 37 11.14 4.32 1.33
CA MET A 37 12.55 3.98 1.57
C MET A 37 13.47 5.19 1.73
N CYS A 38 12.97 6.40 1.55
CA CYS A 38 13.74 7.61 1.67
C CYS A 38 14.21 7.82 3.11
N SER A 39 15.53 7.88 3.30
CA SER A 39 16.15 8.18 4.61
C SER A 39 16.39 9.67 4.85
N ASP A 40 15.84 10.54 4.03
CA ASP A 40 16.02 12.00 4.09
C ASP A 40 17.50 12.46 3.99
N CYS A 41 18.36 11.66 3.36
CA CYS A 41 19.78 11.96 3.24
C CYS A 41 20.11 13.16 2.33
N GLY A 42 19.18 13.56 1.46
CA GLY A 42 19.33 14.72 0.57
C GLY A 42 20.20 14.52 -0.67
N THR A 43 20.82 13.36 -0.85
CA THR A 43 21.72 13.07 -1.97
C THR A 43 21.09 13.40 -3.33
N CYS A 44 19.81 13.06 -3.51
CA CYS A 44 19.11 13.28 -4.78
C CYS A 44 18.97 14.74 -5.22
N ILE A 45 19.06 15.70 -4.30
CA ILE A 45 18.98 17.14 -4.63
C ILE A 45 20.14 17.54 -5.53
N HIS A 46 21.33 17.03 -5.23
CA HIS A 46 22.56 17.37 -5.96
C HIS A 46 22.57 16.84 -7.40
N TYR A 47 21.76 15.82 -7.67
CA TYR A 47 21.64 15.21 -9.01
C TYR A 47 20.41 15.68 -9.78
N CYS A 48 19.57 16.53 -9.19
CA CYS A 48 18.42 17.09 -9.87
C CYS A 48 18.79 18.44 -10.51
N THR A 49 19.21 18.40 -11.77
CA THR A 49 19.57 19.62 -12.52
C THR A 49 18.41 20.58 -12.73
N MET A 50 17.17 20.07 -12.66
CA MET A 50 15.96 20.89 -12.77
C MET A 50 15.53 21.52 -11.44
N GLY A 51 16.22 21.21 -10.34
CA GLY A 51 15.80 21.69 -9.01
C GLY A 51 14.44 21.17 -8.54
N ALA A 52 13.95 20.11 -9.18
CA ALA A 52 12.62 19.55 -8.90
C ALA A 52 12.53 18.79 -7.57
N ILE A 53 13.66 18.53 -6.89
CA ILE A 53 13.68 17.80 -5.62
C ILE A 53 14.00 18.75 -4.49
N GLY A 54 13.10 18.86 -3.55
CA GLY A 54 13.26 19.72 -2.38
C GLY A 54 12.61 19.14 -1.14
N LYS A 55 12.90 19.74 0.02
CA LYS A 55 12.10 19.50 1.22
C LYS A 55 10.72 20.10 0.96
N GLY A 56 9.67 19.28 1.09
CA GLY A 56 8.32 19.66 0.75
C GLY A 56 7.93 21.00 1.35
N LYS A 57 7.68 21.98 0.49
CA LYS A 57 7.12 23.29 0.88
C LYS A 57 5.62 23.27 0.98
N ASP A 58 4.97 22.30 0.36
CA ASP A 58 3.56 22.07 0.58
C ASP A 58 3.39 21.43 1.95
N LYS A 59 2.80 22.21 2.85
CA LYS A 59 2.23 21.72 4.10
C LYS A 59 0.97 20.89 3.81
N ALA A 60 1.09 19.86 2.96
CA ALA A 60 0.12 18.80 3.02
C ALA A 60 0.22 18.26 4.45
N ASP A 61 -0.83 18.38 5.19
CA ASP A 61 -0.84 17.90 6.56
C ASP A 61 -0.73 16.37 6.54
N PHE A 62 0.50 15.87 6.65
CA PHE A 62 0.78 14.44 6.78
C PHE A 62 0.61 13.95 8.22
N ASN A 63 -0.08 14.70 9.06
CA ASN A 63 -0.44 14.24 10.40
C ASN A 63 -1.44 13.09 10.28
N THR A 64 -0.97 11.89 10.60
CA THR A 64 -1.75 10.65 10.46
C THR A 64 -3.03 10.67 11.30
N LYS A 65 -3.01 11.29 12.49
CA LYS A 65 -4.19 11.43 13.34
C LYS A 65 -5.24 12.34 12.72
N THR A 66 -4.82 13.49 12.18
CA THR A 66 -5.71 14.43 11.49
C THR A 66 -6.32 13.78 10.25
N LEU A 67 -5.50 13.09 9.45
CA LEU A 67 -5.96 12.44 8.22
C LEU A 67 -6.89 11.24 8.51
N ALA A 68 -6.58 10.44 9.53
CA ALA A 68 -7.44 9.33 9.96
C ALA A 68 -8.83 9.84 10.35
N ARG A 69 -8.87 10.86 11.22
CA ARG A 69 -10.14 11.47 11.62
C ARG A 69 -10.92 12.04 10.44
N ALA A 70 -10.26 12.80 9.57
CA ALA A 70 -10.90 13.40 8.42
C ALA A 70 -11.47 12.35 7.45
N LEU A 71 -10.75 11.26 7.16
CA LEU A 71 -11.26 10.17 6.33
C LEU A 71 -12.45 9.47 7.00
N THR A 72 -12.35 9.17 8.29
CA THR A 72 -13.41 8.52 9.06
C THR A 72 -14.68 9.34 9.05
N GLU A 73 -14.59 10.64 9.32
CA GLU A 73 -15.74 11.55 9.35
C GLU A 73 -16.35 11.73 7.95
N LYS A 74 -15.54 12.08 6.94
CA LYS A 74 -16.04 12.39 5.59
C LYS A 74 -16.61 11.19 4.85
N LEU A 75 -16.05 10.01 5.07
CA LEU A 75 -16.52 8.77 4.48
C LEU A 75 -17.47 7.99 5.40
N SER A 76 -17.70 8.45 6.63
CA SER A 76 -18.49 7.72 7.65
C SER A 76 -18.01 6.27 7.82
N LEU A 77 -16.69 6.10 7.95
CA LEU A 77 -16.08 4.78 8.11
C LEU A 77 -16.49 4.18 9.45
N LYS A 78 -16.86 2.90 9.44
CA LYS A 78 -17.23 2.15 10.64
C LYS A 78 -16.07 1.34 11.21
N LYS A 79 -15.04 1.12 10.42
CA LYS A 79 -13.84 0.35 10.77
C LYS A 79 -12.60 1.23 10.75
N ASN A 80 -11.61 0.87 11.52
CA ASN A 80 -10.35 1.60 11.59
C ASN A 80 -9.58 1.55 10.25
N ILE A 81 -8.68 2.51 10.07
CA ILE A 81 -7.79 2.57 8.90
C ILE A 81 -6.48 1.90 9.27
N VAL A 82 -6.07 0.91 8.50
CA VAL A 82 -4.77 0.26 8.62
C VAL A 82 -3.72 1.06 7.87
N ALA A 83 -2.56 1.24 8.47
CA ALA A 83 -1.38 1.79 7.84
C ALA A 83 -0.26 0.76 7.74
N MET A 84 0.49 0.81 6.64
CA MET A 84 1.63 -0.07 6.39
C MET A 84 2.87 0.78 6.06
N LYS A 85 3.98 0.47 6.75
CA LYS A 85 5.27 1.11 6.52
C LYS A 85 6.38 0.09 6.40
N TYR A 86 7.04 0.05 5.26
CA TYR A 86 8.20 -0.80 5.03
C TYR A 86 9.44 -0.24 5.70
N ALA A 87 10.22 -1.11 6.35
CA ALA A 87 11.46 -0.72 7.00
C ALA A 87 12.45 -1.89 7.10
N SER A 88 13.73 -1.57 7.19
CA SER A 88 14.78 -2.58 7.37
C SER A 88 14.84 -3.14 8.78
N LYS A 89 14.29 -2.40 9.76
CA LYS A 89 14.26 -2.75 11.19
C LYS A 89 12.94 -2.28 11.79
N PRO A 90 12.45 -2.97 12.84
CA PRO A 90 11.29 -2.50 13.59
C PRO A 90 11.56 -1.13 14.21
N PRO A 91 10.57 -0.23 14.25
CA PRO A 91 10.62 0.94 15.11
C PRO A 91 10.76 0.52 16.59
N ALA A 92 11.42 1.34 17.40
CA ALA A 92 11.71 1.00 18.80
C ALA A 92 10.46 0.70 19.66
N GLU A 93 9.34 1.32 19.30
CA GLU A 93 8.06 1.22 20.03
C GLU A 93 7.12 0.14 19.48
N VAL A 94 7.54 -0.60 18.44
CA VAL A 94 6.68 -1.57 17.76
C VAL A 94 7.11 -2.99 18.08
N THR A 95 6.16 -3.81 18.50
CA THR A 95 6.39 -5.22 18.83
C THR A 95 6.62 -6.03 17.56
N MET A 96 7.59 -6.95 17.60
CA MET A 96 7.81 -7.93 16.54
C MET A 96 6.65 -8.93 16.53
N GLU A 97 6.04 -9.13 15.38
CA GLU A 97 5.11 -10.23 15.18
C GLU A 97 5.87 -11.57 15.22
N LYS A 98 5.39 -12.49 16.04
CA LYS A 98 6.07 -13.78 16.25
C LYS A 98 5.56 -14.89 15.33
N GLY A 99 4.40 -14.65 14.68
CA GLY A 99 3.78 -15.55 13.70
C GLY A 99 3.63 -17.01 14.10
N PRO A 100 3.13 -17.86 13.20
CA PRO A 100 2.78 -17.52 11.82
C PRO A 100 1.40 -16.83 11.72
N HIS A 101 1.34 -15.73 11.02
CA HIS A 101 0.10 -14.97 10.79
C HIS A 101 -0.10 -14.63 9.32
N PHE A 102 -1.35 -14.33 8.96
CA PHE A 102 -1.69 -13.68 7.70
C PHE A 102 -1.76 -12.17 7.94
N TRP A 103 -1.11 -11.36 7.08
CA TRP A 103 -1.21 -9.91 7.18
C TRP A 103 -2.66 -9.40 7.14
N CYS A 104 -3.52 -10.06 6.34
CA CYS A 104 -4.93 -9.74 6.26
C CYS A 104 -5.67 -10.02 7.58
N GLY A 105 -5.23 -11.00 8.38
CA GLY A 105 -5.73 -11.21 9.74
C GLY A 105 -5.38 -10.05 10.65
N ILE A 106 -4.13 -9.59 10.62
CA ILE A 106 -3.69 -8.39 11.36
C ILE A 106 -4.53 -7.16 10.95
N CYS A 107 -4.80 -7.00 9.64
CA CYS A 107 -5.70 -5.94 9.19
C CYS A 107 -7.11 -6.10 9.73
N GLY A 108 -7.64 -7.33 9.78
CA GLY A 108 -8.96 -7.63 10.34
C GLY A 108 -9.06 -7.27 11.83
N ASP A 109 -8.03 -7.60 12.60
CA ASP A 109 -7.96 -7.24 14.03
C ASP A 109 -7.98 -5.71 14.22
N ILE A 110 -7.18 -4.98 13.42
CA ILE A 110 -7.16 -3.51 13.46
C ILE A 110 -8.50 -2.92 13.01
N PHE A 111 -9.12 -3.45 11.95
CA PHE A 111 -10.43 -3.00 11.50
C PHE A 111 -11.49 -3.09 12.59
N ASP A 112 -11.43 -4.13 13.41
CA ASP A 112 -12.37 -4.39 14.50
C ASP A 112 -11.98 -3.72 15.83
N GLY A 113 -10.91 -2.95 15.86
CA GLY A 113 -10.57 -2.10 17.01
C GLY A 113 -9.30 -2.47 17.76
N ASP A 114 -8.55 -3.49 17.34
CA ASP A 114 -7.21 -3.70 17.91
C ASP A 114 -6.34 -2.48 17.59
N SER A 115 -5.71 -1.97 18.63
CA SER A 115 -4.92 -0.74 18.53
C SER A 115 -3.42 -0.97 18.50
N SER A 116 -2.95 -2.21 18.40
CA SER A 116 -1.53 -2.51 18.47
C SER A 116 -0.88 -2.51 17.09
N ALA A 117 0.16 -1.69 16.92
CA ALA A 117 1.02 -1.79 15.75
C ALA A 117 2.03 -2.92 15.94
N VAL A 118 2.25 -3.71 14.88
CA VAL A 118 3.21 -4.82 14.88
C VAL A 118 4.19 -4.70 13.71
N PHE A 119 5.41 -5.22 13.88
CA PHE A 119 6.37 -5.35 12.81
C PHE A 119 6.35 -6.77 12.27
N PHE A 120 5.82 -6.90 11.07
CA PHE A 120 5.61 -8.16 10.39
C PHE A 120 6.80 -8.46 9.46
N THR A 121 7.38 -9.64 9.64
CA THR A 121 8.54 -10.10 8.87
C THR A 121 8.18 -11.34 8.03
N PRO A 122 9.04 -11.75 7.09
CA PRO A 122 8.84 -12.99 6.36
C PRO A 122 8.67 -14.21 7.22
N LYS A 123 9.46 -14.26 8.29
CA LYS A 123 9.42 -15.39 9.23
C LYS A 123 8.10 -15.49 9.99
N ALA A 124 7.39 -14.36 10.12
CA ALA A 124 6.07 -14.30 10.73
C ALA A 124 4.93 -14.61 9.76
N SER A 125 5.22 -14.78 8.47
CA SER A 125 4.19 -14.98 7.46
C SER A 125 3.73 -16.43 7.35
N SER A 126 2.41 -16.61 7.22
CA SER A 126 1.78 -17.93 7.03
C SER A 126 1.77 -18.43 5.59
N CYS A 127 2.11 -17.59 4.63
CA CYS A 127 2.13 -17.98 3.21
C CYS A 127 3.09 -17.13 2.38
N GLY A 128 3.43 -17.62 1.20
CA GLY A 128 4.31 -16.91 0.26
C GLY A 128 3.80 -15.54 -0.17
N GLY A 129 2.49 -15.34 -0.26
CA GLY A 129 1.89 -14.03 -0.51
C GLY A 129 2.18 -13.05 0.60
N CYS A 130 2.01 -13.47 1.86
CA CYS A 130 2.35 -12.66 3.04
C CYS A 130 3.85 -12.34 3.11
N ALA A 131 4.71 -13.33 2.82
CA ALA A 131 6.15 -13.15 2.78
C ALA A 131 6.57 -12.12 1.72
N ASN A 132 5.97 -12.17 0.54
CA ASN A 132 6.22 -11.21 -0.53
C ASN A 132 5.83 -9.79 -0.15
N ILE A 133 4.73 -9.62 0.55
CA ILE A 133 4.29 -8.30 1.03
C ILE A 133 5.24 -7.76 2.10
N GLY A 134 5.63 -8.64 3.04
CA GLY A 134 6.42 -8.23 4.20
C GLY A 134 7.84 -7.81 3.88
N ILE A 135 8.43 -8.29 2.76
CA ILE A 135 9.87 -8.16 2.55
C ILE A 135 10.31 -7.82 1.17
N GLY A 136 9.40 -7.69 0.30
CA GLY A 136 9.74 -7.35 -1.06
C GLY A 136 10.65 -8.38 -1.73
N GLY A 137 10.05 -9.14 -2.53
CA GLY A 137 10.73 -9.97 -3.49
C GLY A 137 10.55 -11.46 -3.26
N ILE A 138 10.14 -12.07 -4.30
CA ILE A 138 10.06 -13.49 -4.58
C ILE A 138 11.30 -14.28 -4.09
N LYS A 139 12.45 -13.60 -4.00
CA LYS A 139 13.70 -14.20 -3.58
C LYS A 139 13.81 -14.50 -2.09
N ALA A 140 12.98 -13.88 -1.26
CA ALA A 140 13.09 -14.08 0.18
C ALA A 140 12.47 -15.40 0.63
N ASN A 141 11.52 -15.92 -0.14
CA ASN A 141 10.90 -17.22 0.12
C ASN A 141 10.56 -17.93 -1.20
N LYS A 142 11.60 -18.21 -1.98
CA LYS A 142 11.49 -18.80 -3.32
C LYS A 142 10.75 -20.14 -3.29
N GLU A 143 11.02 -20.97 -2.29
CA GLU A 143 10.42 -22.31 -2.17
C GLU A 143 8.91 -22.21 -1.88
N GLU A 144 8.49 -21.33 -0.98
CA GLU A 144 7.06 -21.11 -0.70
C GLU A 144 6.35 -20.46 -1.87
N PHE A 145 7.02 -19.54 -2.57
CA PHE A 145 6.44 -18.93 -3.75
C PHE A 145 6.29 -19.95 -4.89
N GLU A 146 7.27 -20.79 -5.11
CA GLU A 146 7.19 -21.89 -6.09
C GLU A 146 6.14 -22.94 -5.68
N ALA A 147 6.03 -23.24 -4.37
CA ALA A 147 4.98 -24.10 -3.85
C ALA A 147 3.59 -23.49 -4.09
N ALA A 148 3.43 -22.19 -3.87
CA ALA A 148 2.19 -21.47 -4.18
C ALA A 148 1.88 -21.48 -5.68
N LEU A 149 2.86 -21.24 -6.53
CA LEU A 149 2.72 -21.35 -8.00
C LEU A 149 2.36 -22.76 -8.45
N ASN A 150 2.83 -23.77 -7.74
CA ASN A 150 2.55 -25.17 -8.02
C ASN A 150 1.22 -25.65 -7.40
N GLY A 151 0.45 -24.79 -6.76
CA GLY A 151 -0.83 -25.15 -6.16
C GLY A 151 -0.72 -26.00 -4.90
N GLN A 152 0.45 -26.02 -4.25
CA GLN A 152 0.72 -26.78 -3.03
C GLN A 152 0.29 -26.05 -1.76
N VAL A 153 -0.03 -24.75 -1.85
CA VAL A 153 -0.51 -23.97 -0.72
C VAL A 153 -2.02 -24.11 -0.56
N LEU A 154 -2.46 -24.35 0.65
CA LEU A 154 -3.87 -24.48 1.03
C LEU A 154 -4.75 -23.34 0.44
N GLY A 155 -5.82 -23.73 -0.24
CA GLY A 155 -6.79 -22.81 -0.84
C GLY A 155 -6.45 -22.37 -2.27
N GLU A 156 -5.22 -22.45 -2.73
CA GLU A 156 -4.88 -22.03 -4.08
C GLU A 156 -5.20 -23.10 -5.15
N GLY A 157 -5.14 -24.37 -4.81
CA GLY A 157 -5.53 -25.45 -5.72
C GLY A 157 -6.94 -25.39 -6.23
N ASN A 158 -7.85 -24.73 -5.49
CA ASN A 158 -9.25 -24.57 -5.87
C ASN A 158 -9.56 -23.28 -6.63
N LEU A 159 -8.61 -22.35 -6.72
CA LEU A 159 -8.78 -21.09 -7.45
C LEU A 159 -8.51 -21.20 -8.94
N TYR A 160 -7.77 -22.22 -9.35
CA TYR A 160 -7.42 -22.49 -10.75
C TYR A 160 -7.58 -23.98 -11.08
N ALA A 161 -8.12 -24.26 -12.24
CA ALA A 161 -8.31 -25.64 -12.69
C ALA A 161 -7.00 -26.40 -13.01
N ARG A 162 -5.92 -25.66 -13.32
CA ARG A 162 -4.61 -26.20 -13.71
C ARG A 162 -3.48 -25.27 -13.34
N LYS A 163 -2.27 -25.83 -13.18
CA LYS A 163 -1.05 -25.10 -12.80
C LYS A 163 -0.63 -24.00 -13.80
N ASP A 164 -0.80 -24.24 -15.07
CA ASP A 164 -0.50 -23.25 -16.12
C ASP A 164 -1.39 -22.01 -16.03
N LEU A 165 -2.66 -22.17 -15.63
CA LEU A 165 -3.59 -21.06 -15.41
C LEU A 165 -3.21 -20.27 -14.15
N LEU A 166 -2.76 -20.93 -13.09
CA LEU A 166 -2.22 -20.28 -11.92
C LEU A 166 -0.99 -19.42 -12.29
N ALA A 167 -0.03 -19.98 -13.02
CA ALA A 167 1.16 -19.28 -13.47
C ALA A 167 0.80 -18.05 -14.34
N LYS A 168 -0.14 -18.22 -15.28
CA LYS A 168 -0.67 -17.14 -16.11
C LYS A 168 -1.33 -16.03 -15.26
N GLY A 169 -2.18 -16.41 -14.32
CA GLY A 169 -2.86 -15.46 -13.43
C GLY A 169 -1.88 -14.65 -12.58
N ARG A 170 -0.76 -15.25 -12.18
CA ARG A 170 0.26 -14.58 -11.35
C ARG A 170 1.24 -13.74 -12.14
N SER A 171 1.42 -13.98 -13.42
CA SER A 171 2.35 -13.22 -14.27
C SER A 171 1.95 -11.75 -14.45
N ILE A 172 0.70 -11.40 -14.17
CA ILE A 172 0.21 -10.01 -14.27
C ILE A 172 0.57 -9.14 -13.06
N PHE A 173 1.05 -9.73 -11.96
CA PHE A 173 1.33 -8.99 -10.75
C PHE A 173 2.70 -8.30 -10.81
N PRO A 174 2.78 -7.03 -10.37
CA PRO A 174 4.05 -6.34 -10.33
C PRO A 174 4.99 -7.02 -9.33
N GLN A 175 6.26 -7.08 -9.71
CA GLN A 175 7.33 -7.56 -8.83
C GLN A 175 7.67 -6.47 -7.83
N TYR A 176 7.77 -6.82 -6.55
CA TYR A 176 8.29 -5.89 -5.56
C TYR A 176 9.75 -5.55 -5.79
N PRO A 177 10.13 -4.28 -5.70
CA PRO A 177 11.52 -3.95 -5.41
C PRO A 177 11.86 -4.53 -4.03
N ARG A 178 13.09 -4.97 -3.85
CA ARG A 178 13.58 -5.51 -2.58
C ARG A 178 13.29 -4.53 -1.44
N VAL A 179 12.44 -4.90 -0.52
CA VAL A 179 12.35 -4.27 0.78
C VAL A 179 13.07 -5.18 1.77
N SER A 180 14.04 -4.66 2.48
CA SER A 180 14.79 -5.42 3.47
C SER A 180 14.13 -5.30 4.83
N GLY A 181 13.84 -6.40 5.48
CA GLY A 181 13.44 -6.45 6.89
C GLY A 181 11.99 -6.82 7.11
N GLY A 182 11.04 -5.92 6.91
CA GLY A 182 9.63 -6.19 7.14
C GLY A 182 8.74 -4.96 6.94
N VAL A 183 7.53 -5.06 7.46
CA VAL A 183 6.53 -4.00 7.37
C VAL A 183 5.89 -3.78 8.75
N THR A 184 5.83 -2.53 9.19
CA THR A 184 4.97 -2.13 10.31
C THR A 184 3.53 -2.08 9.82
N ILE A 185 2.65 -2.80 10.48
CA ILE A 185 1.20 -2.79 10.24
C ILE A 185 0.54 -2.33 11.52
N GLY A 186 -0.30 -1.31 11.46
CA GLY A 186 -0.97 -0.76 12.64
C GLY A 186 -2.09 0.22 12.27
N PRO A 187 -2.83 0.72 13.27
CA PRO A 187 -3.77 1.81 13.07
C PRO A 187 -3.06 3.04 12.48
N LEU A 188 -3.74 3.78 11.60
CA LEU A 188 -3.15 4.95 10.92
C LEU A 188 -2.57 5.98 11.89
N GLU A 189 -3.20 6.16 13.03
CA GLU A 189 -2.77 7.12 14.06
C GLU A 189 -1.44 6.77 14.73
N GLN A 190 -1.02 5.51 14.63
CA GLN A 190 0.19 4.99 15.29
C GLN A 190 1.39 4.82 14.34
N VAL A 191 1.17 4.82 13.04
CA VAL A 191 2.21 4.62 12.05
C VAL A 191 2.60 5.95 11.43
N SER A 192 3.74 6.49 11.81
CA SER A 192 4.24 7.76 11.25
C SER A 192 4.68 7.61 9.80
N MET A 193 4.17 8.48 8.92
CA MET A 193 4.52 8.49 7.50
C MET A 193 4.47 7.10 6.87
N PRO A 194 3.31 6.43 6.85
CA PRO A 194 3.19 5.13 6.22
C PRO A 194 3.41 5.23 4.70
N ASP A 195 3.69 4.10 4.06
CA ASP A 195 3.73 4.01 2.61
C ASP A 195 2.32 3.86 2.02
N LEU A 196 1.51 3.04 2.69
CA LEU A 196 0.15 2.69 2.25
C LEU A 196 -0.83 2.80 3.42
N ILE A 197 -2.09 3.07 3.08
CA ILE A 197 -3.22 2.88 3.98
C ILE A 197 -4.25 1.94 3.33
N ILE A 198 -4.94 1.18 4.19
CA ILE A 198 -5.96 0.22 3.76
C ILE A 198 -7.18 0.40 4.63
N PHE A 199 -8.35 0.49 4.02
CA PHE A 199 -9.62 0.56 4.75
C PHE A 199 -10.78 0.00 3.92
N PRO A 200 -11.78 -0.58 4.58
CA PRO A 200 -12.95 -1.10 3.90
C PRO A 200 -13.95 0.01 3.55
N LEU A 201 -14.62 -0.16 2.44
CA LEU A 201 -15.60 0.77 1.87
C LEU A 201 -16.82 0.00 1.35
N ASN A 202 -18.00 0.58 1.45
CA ASN A 202 -19.15 0.15 0.68
C ASN A 202 -19.19 0.79 -0.71
N GLY A 203 -20.15 0.39 -1.55
CA GLY A 203 -20.25 0.90 -2.93
C GLY A 203 -20.38 2.42 -3.04
N LYS A 204 -21.16 3.10 -2.16
CA LYS A 204 -21.26 4.57 -2.15
C LYS A 204 -19.92 5.22 -1.82
N GLN A 205 -19.24 4.72 -0.79
CA GLN A 205 -17.93 5.23 -0.37
C GLN A 205 -16.86 5.03 -1.45
N MET A 206 -16.92 3.90 -2.19
CA MET A 206 -16.04 3.68 -3.36
C MET A 206 -16.24 4.75 -4.43
N CYS A 207 -17.48 5.10 -4.73
CA CYS A 207 -17.78 6.18 -5.67
C CYS A 207 -17.23 7.52 -5.17
N MET A 208 -17.40 7.85 -3.88
CA MET A 208 -16.86 9.07 -3.28
C MET A 208 -15.34 9.15 -3.41
N VAL A 209 -14.64 8.08 -3.04
CA VAL A 209 -13.17 8.00 -3.12
C VAL A 209 -12.68 8.10 -4.56
N SER A 210 -13.31 7.37 -5.49
CA SER A 210 -12.95 7.40 -6.90
C SER A 210 -13.14 8.78 -7.51
N THR A 211 -14.25 9.44 -7.22
CA THR A 211 -14.55 10.79 -7.70
C THR A 211 -13.57 11.81 -7.13
N ALA A 212 -13.30 11.76 -5.82
CA ALA A 212 -12.36 12.67 -5.17
C ALA A 212 -10.91 12.48 -5.65
N TYR A 213 -10.50 11.23 -5.94
CA TYR A 213 -9.20 10.93 -6.51
C TYR A 213 -9.08 11.46 -7.94
N GLY A 214 -10.08 11.17 -8.79
CA GLY A 214 -10.09 11.61 -10.18
C GLY A 214 -10.26 13.12 -10.36
N PHE A 215 -10.75 13.84 -9.34
CA PHE A 215 -11.09 15.26 -9.42
C PHE A 215 -9.91 16.16 -9.82
N GLU A 216 -8.73 15.89 -9.31
CA GLU A 216 -7.50 16.64 -9.64
C GLU A 216 -6.51 15.82 -10.50
N THR A 217 -6.62 14.49 -10.50
CA THR A 217 -5.69 13.63 -11.24
C THR A 217 -6.16 13.29 -12.66
N GLY A 218 -7.48 13.32 -12.90
CA GLY A 218 -8.08 12.78 -14.11
C GLY A 218 -8.00 11.26 -14.24
N GLU A 219 -7.47 10.57 -13.21
CA GLU A 219 -7.25 9.13 -13.23
C GLU A 219 -8.45 8.36 -12.65
N VAL A 220 -8.53 7.08 -13.01
CA VAL A 220 -9.54 6.14 -12.51
C VAL A 220 -8.90 5.14 -11.57
N ILE A 221 -9.59 4.79 -10.49
CA ILE A 221 -9.18 3.70 -9.61
C ILE A 221 -9.71 2.39 -10.18
N PHE A 222 -8.79 1.48 -10.55
CA PHE A 222 -9.14 0.15 -10.99
C PHE A 222 -9.44 -0.77 -9.81
N GLY A 223 -10.22 -1.82 -10.06
CA GLY A 223 -10.60 -2.81 -9.07
C GLY A 223 -10.25 -4.23 -9.46
N TYR A 224 -10.09 -5.08 -8.46
CA TYR A 224 -9.85 -6.51 -8.60
C TYR A 224 -10.82 -7.31 -7.74
N ALA A 225 -11.06 -8.55 -8.13
CA ALA A 225 -11.93 -9.45 -7.39
C ALA A 225 -11.43 -10.89 -7.45
N GLY A 226 -11.58 -11.59 -6.35
CA GLY A 226 -11.55 -13.04 -6.27
C GLY A 226 -10.19 -13.72 -6.30
N LYS A 227 -9.07 -13.00 -6.46
CA LYS A 227 -7.75 -13.61 -6.50
C LYS A 227 -6.66 -12.67 -6.03
N SER A 228 -5.69 -13.24 -5.27
CA SER A 228 -4.43 -12.57 -4.92
C SER A 228 -4.60 -11.21 -4.24
N THR A 229 -5.48 -11.14 -3.25
CA THR A 229 -5.74 -9.91 -2.46
C THR A 229 -4.43 -9.25 -2.01
N CYS A 230 -3.50 -10.04 -1.52
CA CYS A 230 -2.20 -9.55 -1.07
C CYS A 230 -1.45 -8.75 -2.14
N LEU A 231 -1.23 -9.38 -3.29
CA LEU A 231 -0.41 -8.81 -4.35
C LEU A 231 -1.08 -7.57 -4.96
N MET A 232 -2.37 -7.63 -5.15
CA MET A 232 -3.08 -6.52 -5.79
C MET A 232 -3.36 -5.38 -4.82
N SER A 233 -3.69 -5.67 -3.56
CA SER A 233 -3.98 -4.61 -2.58
C SER A 233 -2.74 -3.94 -2.03
N ILE A 234 -1.57 -4.54 -2.10
CA ILE A 234 -0.36 -4.02 -1.49
C ILE A 234 0.74 -3.76 -2.51
N SER A 235 1.12 -4.79 -3.30
CA SER A 235 2.21 -4.64 -4.27
C SER A 235 1.92 -3.58 -5.30
N PHE A 236 0.75 -3.66 -5.89
CA PHE A 236 0.38 -2.76 -6.97
C PHE A 236 0.38 -1.29 -6.51
N PRO A 237 -0.34 -0.88 -5.44
CA PRO A 237 -0.30 0.49 -4.97
C PRO A 237 1.08 0.96 -4.53
N TYR A 238 1.88 0.07 -3.95
CA TYR A 238 3.23 0.41 -3.51
C TYR A 238 4.17 0.66 -4.69
N VAL A 239 4.14 -0.21 -5.70
CA VAL A 239 5.03 -0.13 -6.88
C VAL A 239 4.58 0.96 -7.85
N GLU A 240 3.29 0.96 -8.21
CA GLU A 240 2.72 1.85 -9.21
C GLU A 240 2.33 3.23 -8.67
N ASN A 241 2.34 3.39 -7.34
CA ASN A 241 1.88 4.61 -6.68
C ASN A 241 0.46 5.02 -7.08
N ARG A 242 -0.41 4.07 -7.27
CA ARG A 242 -1.81 4.27 -7.66
C ARG A 242 -2.72 3.51 -6.70
N PRO A 243 -3.86 4.09 -6.33
CA PRO A 243 -4.82 3.37 -5.48
C PRO A 243 -5.47 2.21 -6.25
N VAL A 244 -5.94 1.22 -5.50
CA VAL A 244 -6.66 0.06 -6.03
C VAL A 244 -7.83 -0.31 -5.14
N PHE A 245 -8.96 -0.66 -5.75
CA PHE A 245 -10.06 -1.34 -5.08
C PHE A 245 -9.89 -2.85 -5.17
N ASN A 246 -10.26 -3.58 -4.11
CA ASN A 246 -10.23 -5.04 -4.13
C ASN A 246 -11.46 -5.62 -3.41
N ALA A 247 -12.20 -6.45 -4.10
CA ALA A 247 -13.30 -7.20 -3.50
C ALA A 247 -12.81 -8.31 -2.55
N GLY A 248 -11.51 -8.58 -2.55
CA GLY A 248 -10.91 -9.68 -1.82
C GLY A 248 -11.01 -11.02 -2.55
N ASP A 249 -10.13 -11.94 -2.20
CA ASP A 249 -10.29 -13.36 -2.42
C ASP A 249 -10.93 -14.00 -1.18
N TYR A 250 -11.20 -15.29 -1.24
CA TYR A 250 -11.83 -16.01 -0.14
C TYR A 250 -11.06 -15.81 1.19
N GLY A 251 -9.73 -16.02 1.18
CA GLY A 251 -8.89 -15.86 2.37
C GLY A 251 -8.85 -14.40 2.84
N GLY A 252 -8.65 -13.46 1.91
CA GLY A 252 -8.61 -12.04 2.22
C GLY A 252 -9.92 -11.55 2.88
N ARG A 253 -11.06 -11.92 2.35
CA ARG A 253 -12.38 -11.57 2.93
C ARG A 253 -12.56 -12.16 4.32
N THR A 254 -12.26 -13.48 4.46
CA THR A 254 -12.40 -14.19 5.73
C THR A 254 -11.53 -13.60 6.82
N PHE A 255 -10.23 -13.42 6.55
CA PHE A 255 -9.28 -12.95 7.56
C PHE A 255 -9.43 -11.45 7.86
N MET A 256 -9.77 -10.61 6.88
CA MET A 256 -10.10 -9.20 7.11
C MET A 256 -11.49 -8.98 7.68
N ARG A 257 -12.29 -10.04 7.84
CA ARG A 257 -13.67 -10.01 8.35
C ARG A 257 -14.55 -9.00 7.60
N LEU A 258 -14.45 -9.03 6.27
CA LEU A 258 -15.26 -8.18 5.40
C LEU A 258 -16.67 -8.78 5.26
N ASN A 259 -17.69 -7.94 5.41
CA ASN A 259 -19.06 -8.32 5.06
C ASN A 259 -19.29 -8.23 3.55
N ASP A 260 -20.44 -8.71 3.07
CA ASP A 260 -20.72 -8.83 1.64
C ASP A 260 -20.74 -7.49 0.89
N GLU A 261 -21.01 -6.40 1.59
CA GLU A 261 -21.08 -5.06 1.02
C GLU A 261 -19.73 -4.33 1.05
N GLU A 262 -18.73 -4.88 1.75
CA GLU A 262 -17.43 -4.25 1.94
C GLU A 262 -16.42 -4.70 0.88
N PHE A 263 -15.70 -3.70 0.38
CA PHE A 263 -14.52 -3.80 -0.47
C PHE A 263 -13.38 -3.10 0.24
N VAL A 264 -12.15 -3.51 0.02
CA VAL A 264 -11.00 -2.76 0.54
C VAL A 264 -10.47 -1.81 -0.53
N VAL A 265 -10.06 -0.63 -0.11
CA VAL A 265 -9.18 0.23 -0.89
C VAL A 265 -7.80 0.22 -0.27
N CYS A 266 -6.77 0.11 -1.10
CA CYS A 266 -5.42 0.41 -0.71
C CYS A 266 -4.98 1.69 -1.42
N PHE A 267 -4.51 2.64 -0.62
CA PHE A 267 -4.19 3.98 -1.08
C PHE A 267 -2.76 4.36 -0.72
N PRO A 268 -1.91 4.78 -1.67
CA PRO A 268 -0.61 5.35 -1.34
C PRO A 268 -0.76 6.56 -0.43
N PHE A 269 -0.11 6.54 0.74
CA PHE A 269 -0.34 7.54 1.79
C PHE A 269 -0.09 8.99 1.32
N ARG A 270 0.89 9.20 0.45
CA ARG A 270 1.18 10.52 -0.10
C ARG A 270 0.05 11.15 -0.92
N LEU A 271 -0.90 10.35 -1.39
CA LEU A 271 -2.08 10.82 -2.13
C LEU A 271 -3.25 11.16 -1.20
N VAL A 272 -3.18 10.75 0.07
CA VAL A 272 -4.27 10.90 1.05
C VAL A 272 -4.63 12.35 1.34
N PRO A 273 -3.68 13.30 1.51
CA PRO A 273 -4.06 14.71 1.72
C PRO A 273 -4.88 15.29 0.58
N GLY A 274 -4.53 14.96 -0.67
CA GLY A 274 -5.30 15.34 -1.85
C GLY A 274 -6.70 14.71 -1.87
N LEU A 275 -6.79 13.42 -1.54
CA LEU A 275 -8.08 12.74 -1.40
C LEU A 275 -8.97 13.44 -0.37
N VAL A 276 -8.47 13.67 0.85
CA VAL A 276 -9.22 14.31 1.94
C VAL A 276 -9.72 15.71 1.54
N LYS A 277 -8.85 16.51 0.91
CA LYS A 277 -9.20 17.83 0.40
C LYS A 277 -10.34 17.78 -0.63
N ASN A 278 -10.28 16.78 -1.53
CA ASN A 278 -11.21 16.69 -2.66
C ASN A 278 -12.56 16.07 -2.28
N LEU A 279 -12.65 15.27 -1.21
CA LEU A 279 -13.92 14.74 -0.73
C LEU A 279 -14.97 15.84 -0.49
N ASP A 280 -14.57 17.04 -0.03
CA ASP A 280 -15.47 18.17 0.17
C ASP A 280 -15.77 18.99 -1.10
N ARG A 281 -15.11 18.67 -2.21
CA ARG A 281 -15.17 19.46 -3.45
C ARG A 281 -15.98 18.79 -4.55
N THR A 282 -16.35 17.54 -4.34
CA THR A 282 -17.05 16.72 -5.33
C THR A 282 -18.58 16.80 -5.16
N VAL A 283 -19.30 16.18 -6.09
CA VAL A 283 -20.78 16.17 -6.06
C VAL A 283 -21.34 15.55 -4.78
N PHE A 284 -20.62 14.61 -4.17
CA PHE A 284 -21.04 13.94 -2.94
C PHE A 284 -20.99 14.80 -1.68
N SER A 285 -20.31 15.96 -1.71
CA SER A 285 -20.28 16.90 -0.59
C SER A 285 -21.50 17.82 -0.55
N ARG A 286 -22.39 17.74 -1.53
CA ARG A 286 -23.58 18.57 -1.68
C ARG A 286 -24.87 17.87 -1.24
N GLU A 287 -24.77 16.59 -0.85
CA GLU A 287 -25.84 15.81 -0.23
C GLU A 287 -25.78 15.93 1.30
#